data_606fccfb9a9a414f4d58ae3f6bbf0e1a
#
_entry.id   606fccfb9a9a414f4d58ae3f6bbf0e1a
#
_cell.length_a   1.000
_cell.length_b   1.000
_cell.length_c   1.000
_cell.angle_alpha   90.00
_cell.angle_beta   90.00
_cell.angle_gamma   90.00
#
_symmetry.space_group_name_H-M   'P 1'
#
loop_
_entity.id
_entity.type
_entity.pdbx_description
1 polymer ?
#
loop_
_entity_poly.entity_id
_entity_poly.type
_entity_poly.pdbx_seq_one_letter_code
_entity_poly.pdbx_strand_id
1 'polypeptide(L)'
;MGFFESDIVQEEAKKLFTDYQELMKLGSDYGKFDREGKKMFIKKMESLMDRYKVFMKRFELSEDFQAKMTVEQLKTQLSQFGITPDLSLIHI
;
A
#
# COMPACT_ATOMS: atom_id res chain seq x y z
N MET A 1 5.09 17.28 7.80
CA MET A 1 4.11 16.99 6.74
C MET A 1 3.99 15.49 6.56
N GLY A 2 2.76 14.96 6.53
CA GLY A 2 2.54 13.53 6.38
C GLY A 2 2.84 13.04 4.96
N PHE A 3 3.14 11.74 4.84
CA PHE A 3 3.46 11.13 3.55
C PHE A 3 2.38 11.41 2.50
N PHE A 4 1.11 11.22 2.87
CA PHE A 4 -0.01 11.41 1.94
C PHE A 4 -0.42 12.87 1.78
N GLU A 5 0.20 13.81 2.49
CA GLU A 5 -0.01 15.24 2.31
C GLU A 5 0.86 15.82 1.20
N SER A 6 1.88 15.09 0.76
CA SER A 6 2.75 15.50 -0.34
C SER A 6 2.00 15.44 -1.67
N ASP A 7 2.06 16.51 -2.45
CA ASP A 7 1.44 16.58 -3.77
C ASP A 7 2.01 15.52 -4.72
N ILE A 8 3.32 15.27 -4.63
CA ILE A 8 3.99 14.26 -5.45
C ILE A 8 3.46 12.87 -5.13
N VAL A 9 3.29 12.56 -3.86
CA VAL A 9 2.77 11.27 -3.42
C VAL A 9 1.33 11.09 -3.85
N GLN A 10 0.50 12.13 -3.72
CA GLN A 10 -0.89 12.09 -4.16
C GLN A 10 -1.00 11.85 -5.67
N GLU A 11 -0.16 12.50 -6.46
CA GLU A 11 -0.12 12.28 -7.91
C GLU A 11 0.31 10.87 -8.26
N GLU A 12 1.33 10.35 -7.59
CA GLU A 12 1.79 8.97 -7.81
C GLU A 12 0.70 7.96 -7.46
N ALA A 13 0.01 8.18 -6.34
CA ALA A 13 -1.08 7.31 -5.92
C ALA A 13 -2.23 7.31 -6.95
N LYS A 14 -2.61 8.49 -7.43
CA LYS A 14 -3.64 8.61 -8.46
C LYS A 14 -3.23 7.88 -9.74
N LYS A 15 -1.98 8.04 -10.15
CA LYS A 15 -1.44 7.42 -11.35
C LYS A 15 -1.44 5.91 -11.26
N LEU A 16 -1.00 5.38 -10.11
CA LEU A 16 -1.05 3.95 -9.84
C LEU A 16 -2.48 3.41 -9.90
N PHE A 17 -3.41 4.12 -9.30
CA PHE A 17 -4.82 3.73 -9.28
C PHE A 17 -5.41 3.74 -10.68
N THR A 18 -5.15 4.80 -11.45
CA THR A 18 -5.62 4.92 -12.83
C THR A 18 -5.05 3.80 -13.70
N ASP A 19 -3.75 3.56 -13.59
CA ASP A 19 -3.08 2.52 -14.37
C ASP A 19 -3.60 1.12 -13.98
N TYR A 20 -3.88 0.92 -12.71
CA TYR A 20 -4.51 -0.31 -12.24
C TYR A 20 -5.88 -0.51 -12.84
N GLN A 21 -6.72 0.51 -12.86
CA GLN A 21 -8.04 0.43 -13.46
C GLN A 21 -7.98 0.13 -14.95
N GLU A 22 -7.07 0.77 -15.67
CA GLU A 22 -6.86 0.52 -17.09
C GLU A 22 -6.40 -0.91 -17.34
N LEU A 23 -5.49 -1.40 -16.49
CA LEU A 23 -5.01 -2.77 -16.57
C LEU A 23 -6.14 -3.78 -16.33
N MET A 24 -7.02 -3.51 -15.38
CA MET A 24 -8.16 -4.38 -15.10
C MET A 24 -9.15 -4.42 -16.26
N LYS A 25 -9.40 -3.27 -16.91
CA LYS A 25 -10.24 -3.21 -18.10
C LYS A 25 -9.63 -4.04 -19.24
N LEU A 26 -8.34 -3.88 -19.44
CA LEU A 26 -7.62 -4.63 -20.47
C LEU A 26 -7.61 -6.12 -20.16
N GLY A 27 -7.45 -6.47 -18.89
CA GLY A 27 -7.43 -7.84 -18.41
C GLY A 27 -8.74 -8.58 -18.61
N SER A 28 -9.88 -7.88 -18.67
CA SER A 28 -11.16 -8.50 -18.93
C SER A 28 -11.21 -9.13 -20.33
N ASP A 29 -10.38 -8.67 -21.25
CA ASP A 29 -10.29 -9.18 -22.62
C ASP A 29 -9.08 -10.09 -22.82
N TYR A 30 -8.38 -10.46 -21.75
CA TYR A 30 -7.13 -11.24 -21.83
C TYR A 30 -7.28 -12.52 -22.65
N GLY A 31 -8.39 -13.21 -22.48
CA GLY A 31 -8.65 -14.46 -23.22
C GLY A 31 -8.76 -14.28 -24.73
N LYS A 32 -9.03 -13.03 -25.18
CA LYS A 32 -9.15 -12.71 -26.61
C LYS A 32 -7.82 -12.28 -27.22
N PHE A 33 -6.80 -12.05 -26.40
CA PHE A 33 -5.50 -11.60 -26.88
C PHE A 33 -4.75 -12.75 -27.57
N ASP A 34 -4.00 -12.41 -28.61
CA ASP A 34 -3.02 -13.32 -29.17
C ASP A 34 -1.81 -13.46 -28.22
N ARG A 35 -0.85 -14.27 -28.62
CA ARG A 35 0.33 -14.55 -27.79
C ARG A 35 1.09 -13.28 -27.43
N GLU A 36 1.29 -12.38 -28.41
CA GLU A 36 2.04 -11.15 -28.20
C GLU A 36 1.26 -10.18 -27.30
N GLY A 37 -0.06 -10.11 -27.48
CA GLY A 37 -0.93 -9.30 -26.61
C GLY A 37 -0.91 -9.76 -25.17
N LYS A 38 -0.92 -11.09 -24.95
CA LYS A 38 -0.82 -11.65 -23.60
C LYS A 38 0.51 -11.33 -22.95
N LYS A 39 1.61 -11.41 -23.70
CA LYS A 39 2.95 -11.02 -23.21
C LYS A 39 3.00 -9.56 -22.81
N MET A 40 2.44 -8.69 -23.64
CA MET A 40 2.42 -7.25 -23.36
C MET A 40 1.59 -6.96 -22.10
N PHE A 41 0.47 -7.64 -21.93
CA PHE A 41 -0.35 -7.50 -20.74
C PHE A 41 0.43 -7.88 -19.48
N ILE A 42 1.11 -9.02 -19.51
CA ILE A 42 1.90 -9.49 -18.37
C ILE A 42 3.02 -8.51 -18.05
N LYS A 43 3.70 -7.95 -19.05
CA LYS A 43 4.75 -6.94 -18.85
C LYS A 43 4.19 -5.69 -18.20
N LYS A 44 3.02 -5.22 -18.62
CA LYS A 44 2.36 -4.07 -18.01
C LYS A 44 2.00 -4.34 -16.56
N MET A 45 1.51 -5.53 -16.27
CA MET A 45 1.17 -5.95 -14.92
C MET A 45 2.42 -5.97 -14.03
N GLU A 46 3.50 -6.56 -14.50
CA GLU A 46 4.77 -6.60 -13.76
C GLU A 46 5.31 -5.20 -13.49
N SER A 47 5.26 -4.33 -14.49
CA SER A 47 5.71 -2.94 -14.35
C SER A 47 4.88 -2.19 -13.31
N LEU A 48 3.57 -2.38 -13.32
CA LEU A 48 2.68 -1.77 -12.33
C LEU A 48 2.96 -2.29 -10.92
N MET A 49 3.19 -3.60 -10.80
CA MET A 49 3.53 -4.20 -9.51
C MET A 49 4.85 -3.67 -8.96
N ASP A 50 5.86 -3.50 -9.83
CA ASP A 50 7.14 -2.93 -9.41
C ASP A 50 6.98 -1.50 -8.92
N ARG A 51 6.20 -0.69 -9.62
CA ARG A 51 5.90 0.69 -9.20
C ARG A 51 5.14 0.71 -7.87
N TYR A 52 4.20 -0.20 -7.68
CA TYR A 52 3.46 -0.34 -6.44
C TYR A 52 4.41 -0.69 -5.28
N LYS A 53 5.32 -1.64 -5.50
CA LYS A 53 6.31 -2.02 -4.49
C LYS A 53 7.19 -0.86 -4.08
N VAL A 54 7.65 -0.07 -5.05
CA VAL A 54 8.47 1.12 -4.77
C VAL A 54 7.66 2.14 -3.97
N PHE A 55 6.41 2.38 -4.35
CA PHE A 55 5.52 3.29 -3.64
C PHE A 55 5.31 2.84 -2.19
N MET A 56 5.03 1.56 -1.99
CA MET A 56 4.82 1.00 -0.65
C MET A 56 6.09 1.08 0.19
N LYS A 57 7.25 0.88 -0.43
CA LYS A 57 8.53 0.99 0.27
C LYS A 57 8.77 2.42 0.76
N ARG A 58 8.44 3.40 -0.07
CA ARG A 58 8.54 4.82 0.33
C ARG A 58 7.59 5.12 1.49
N PHE A 59 6.38 4.58 1.44
CA PHE A 59 5.42 4.73 2.53
C PHE A 59 5.96 4.12 3.82
N GLU A 60 6.50 2.91 3.77
CA GLU A 60 7.07 2.22 4.94
C GLU A 60 8.23 2.99 5.55
N LEU A 61 8.99 3.72 4.75
CA LEU A 61 10.09 4.55 5.21
C LEU A 61 9.65 5.93 5.68
N SER A 62 8.38 6.29 5.53
CA SER A 62 7.86 7.58 5.95
C SER A 62 7.80 7.67 7.47
N GLU A 63 7.90 8.91 7.98
CA GLU A 63 7.79 9.17 9.41
C GLU A 63 6.42 8.75 9.97
N ASP A 64 5.36 8.94 9.21
CA ASP A 64 4.00 8.58 9.63
C ASP A 64 3.87 7.09 9.86
N PHE A 65 4.39 6.29 8.93
CA PHE A 65 4.36 4.84 9.06
C PHE A 65 5.20 4.37 10.25
N GLN A 66 6.41 4.93 10.41
CA GLN A 66 7.30 4.58 11.51
C GLN A 66 6.67 4.92 12.86
N ALA A 67 6.03 6.08 12.96
CA ALA A 67 5.33 6.48 14.19
C ALA A 67 4.18 5.51 14.50
N LYS A 68 3.40 5.14 13.49
CA LYS A 68 2.30 4.19 13.66
C LYS A 68 2.81 2.82 14.13
N MET A 69 3.88 2.33 13.53
CA MET A 69 4.47 1.03 13.91
C MET A 69 5.02 1.07 15.34
N THR A 70 5.59 2.19 15.77
CA THR A 70 6.05 2.36 17.14
C THR A 70 4.89 2.26 18.13
N VAL A 71 3.77 2.90 17.84
CA VAL A 71 2.57 2.82 18.69
C VAL A 71 2.05 1.39 18.75
N GLU A 72 1.99 0.68 17.62
CA GLU A 72 1.54 -0.71 17.59
C GLU A 72 2.47 -1.63 18.38
N GLN A 73 3.78 -1.41 18.34
CA GLN A 73 4.73 -2.15 19.15
C GLN A 73 4.49 -1.94 20.63
N LEU A 74 4.23 -0.70 21.04
CA LEU A 74 3.94 -0.39 22.44
C LEU A 74 2.66 -1.09 22.90
N LYS A 75 1.62 -1.07 22.07
CA LYS A 75 0.37 -1.79 22.37
C LYS A 75 0.60 -3.29 22.55
N THR A 76 1.42 -3.88 21.69
CA THR A 76 1.75 -5.29 21.78
C THR A 76 2.50 -5.62 23.06
N GLN A 77 3.48 -4.79 23.43
CA GLN A 77 4.24 -4.96 24.67
C GLN A 77 3.33 -4.87 25.90
N LEU A 78 2.43 -3.89 25.92
CA LEU A 78 1.47 -3.74 27.01
C LEU A 78 0.55 -4.95 27.11
N SER A 79 0.11 -5.48 25.99
CA SER A 79 -0.73 -6.69 25.95
C SER A 79 0.00 -7.91 26.54
N GLN A 80 1.29 -8.03 26.29
CA GLN A 80 2.10 -9.13 26.84
C GLN A 80 2.18 -9.09 28.36
N PHE A 81 2.10 -7.91 28.95
CA PHE A 81 2.05 -7.76 30.41
C PHE A 81 0.62 -7.86 30.96
N GLY A 82 -0.36 -8.19 30.12
CA GLY A 82 -1.75 -8.27 30.53
C GLY A 82 -2.44 -6.91 30.71
N ILE A 83 -1.78 -5.84 30.28
CA ILE A 83 -2.32 -4.47 30.38
C ILE A 83 -2.59 -3.96 28.97
N THR A 84 -3.81 -3.53 28.71
CA THR A 84 -4.14 -2.82 27.46
C THR A 84 -4.50 -1.38 27.82
N PRO A 85 -4.31 -0.42 26.91
CA PRO A 85 -4.70 0.97 27.19
C PRO A 85 -6.17 1.11 27.58
N ASP A 86 -7.04 0.36 26.92
CA ASP A 86 -8.48 0.40 27.22
C ASP A 86 -8.81 -0.14 28.60
N LEU A 87 -8.19 -1.26 28.98
CA LEU A 87 -8.35 -1.83 30.30
C LEU A 87 -7.83 -0.91 31.39
N SER A 88 -6.71 -0.22 31.13
CA SER A 88 -6.16 0.77 32.08
C SER A 88 -7.15 1.88 32.35
N LEU A 89 -7.89 2.33 31.35
CA LEU A 89 -8.91 3.37 31.51
C LEU A 89 -10.13 2.86 32.26
N ILE A 90 -10.50 1.61 32.03
CA ILE A 90 -11.69 1.01 32.69
C ILE A 90 -11.44 0.75 34.17
N HIS A 91 -10.24 0.39 34.54
CA HIS A 91 -9.89 0.03 35.92
C HIS A 91 -9.46 1.19 36.80
N ILE A 92 -9.42 2.37 36.24
CA ILE A 92 -9.19 3.59 37.00
C ILE A 92 -10.52 4.13 37.51
#